data_44221a21bbf705eb8973ec594eb77980
#
_entry.id   44221a21bbf705eb8973ec594eb77980
#
_cell.length_a   1.000
_cell.length_b   1.000
_cell.length_c   1.000
_cell.angle_alpha   90.00
_cell.angle_beta   90.00
_cell.angle_gamma   90.00
#
_symmetry.space_group_name_H-M   'P 1'
#
loop_
_entity.id
_entity.type
_entity.pdbx_description
1 polymer ?
#
loop_
_entity_poly.entity_id
_entity_poly.type
_entity_poly.pdbx_seq_one_letter_code
_entity_poly.pdbx_strand_id
1 'polypeptide(L)'
;PTRRSSDLSVADIERIGDHATVLVELTEEKVQRNVWFDDASMEDLLQLYTKAKHVLELTCESLESQMPVKQRQELASAILQARNDYVDQSKRMKEANLQLVRTHREDALTGLIFSRYVACLDKVVKHSKLIAIAELAPVFFVKEYKLDRKSELVERPPLPKNGGFVVDKSIFEE
;
A
#
# COMPACT_ATOMS: atom_id res chain seq x y z
N PRO A 1 -2.89 19.11 11.61
CA PRO A 1 -3.84 18.37 10.76
C PRO A 1 -5.18 19.10 10.77
N THR A 2 -5.72 19.36 9.58
CA THR A 2 -7.07 19.90 9.46
C THR A 2 -8.04 18.79 9.86
N ARG A 3 -9.19 19.13 10.48
CA ARG A 3 -10.24 18.20 10.92
C ARG A 3 -10.61 17.17 9.83
N ARG A 4 -10.53 17.57 8.56
CA ARG A 4 -10.80 16.74 7.38
C ARG A 4 -9.73 15.67 7.12
N SER A 5 -8.46 15.93 7.42
CA SER A 5 -7.35 14.97 7.29
C SER A 5 -7.49 13.86 8.34
N SER A 6 -7.81 14.23 9.58
CA SER A 6 -8.03 13.29 10.68
C SER A 6 -9.19 12.31 10.40
N ASP A 7 -10.30 12.80 9.83
CA ASP A 7 -11.47 11.97 9.52
C ASP A 7 -11.15 10.94 8.41
N LEU A 8 -10.30 11.31 7.44
CA LEU A 8 -9.86 10.40 6.37
C LEU A 8 -8.94 9.32 6.91
N SER A 9 -7.97 9.68 7.76
CA SER A 9 -7.05 8.71 8.37
C SER A 9 -7.79 7.70 9.24
N VAL A 10 -8.82 8.11 9.99
CA VAL A 10 -9.65 7.21 10.80
C VAL A 10 -10.38 6.18 9.93
N ALA A 11 -11.00 6.61 8.82
CA ALA A 11 -11.67 5.71 7.90
C ALA A 11 -10.71 4.69 7.25
N ASP A 12 -9.48 5.10 6.93
CA ASP A 12 -8.47 4.19 6.39
C ASP A 12 -7.93 3.21 7.44
N ILE A 13 -7.82 3.62 8.71
CA ILE A 13 -7.48 2.72 9.84
C ILE A 13 -8.58 1.66 10.02
N GLU A 14 -9.85 2.06 10.01
CA GLU A 14 -10.98 1.14 10.10
C GLU A 14 -10.93 0.09 8.98
N ARG A 15 -10.69 0.52 7.73
CA ARG A 15 -10.54 -0.40 6.58
C ARG A 15 -9.37 -1.36 6.70
N ILE A 16 -8.25 -0.94 7.30
CA ILE A 16 -7.15 -1.86 7.60
C ILE A 16 -7.61 -2.94 8.60
N GLY A 17 -8.38 -2.56 9.62
CA GLY A 17 -8.99 -3.50 10.56
C GLY A 17 -9.93 -4.50 9.88
N ASP A 18 -10.80 -4.02 8.97
CA ASP A 18 -11.69 -4.89 8.17
C ASP A 18 -10.90 -5.90 7.34
N HIS A 19 -9.80 -5.47 6.72
CA HIS A 19 -8.95 -6.38 5.95
C HIS A 19 -8.19 -7.38 6.83
N ALA A 20 -7.85 -7.04 8.06
CA ALA A 20 -7.30 -8.00 9.03
C ALA A 20 -8.34 -9.09 9.37
N THR A 21 -9.61 -8.72 9.54
CA THR A 21 -10.71 -9.68 9.73
C THR A 21 -10.85 -10.60 8.52
N VAL A 22 -10.82 -10.06 7.30
CA VAL A 22 -10.87 -10.86 6.06
C VAL A 22 -9.72 -11.86 5.97
N LEU A 23 -8.51 -11.52 6.43
CA LEU A 23 -7.38 -12.48 6.48
C LEU A 23 -7.65 -13.67 7.40
N VAL A 24 -8.30 -13.42 8.55
CA VAL A 24 -8.73 -14.51 9.45
C VAL A 24 -9.76 -15.39 8.77
N GLU A 25 -10.81 -14.80 8.18
CA GLU A 25 -11.87 -15.53 7.46
C GLU A 25 -11.29 -16.39 6.31
N LEU A 26 -10.32 -15.85 5.56
CA LEU A 26 -9.61 -16.58 4.51
C LEU A 26 -8.84 -17.79 5.07
N THR A 27 -8.27 -17.62 6.25
CA THR A 27 -7.54 -18.73 6.92
C THR A 27 -8.51 -19.83 7.35
N GLU A 28 -9.66 -19.47 7.89
CA GLU A 28 -10.73 -20.41 8.23
C GLU A 28 -11.27 -21.11 6.98
N GLU A 29 -11.54 -20.38 5.90
CA GLU A 29 -11.97 -20.94 4.62
C GLU A 29 -10.94 -21.93 4.06
N LYS A 30 -9.65 -21.56 4.09
CA LYS A 30 -8.54 -22.43 3.66
C LYS A 30 -8.53 -23.74 4.41
N VAL A 31 -8.68 -23.70 5.74
CA VAL A 31 -8.72 -24.89 6.59
C VAL A 31 -9.95 -25.75 6.31
N GLN A 32 -11.15 -25.14 6.27
CA GLN A 32 -12.42 -25.83 6.02
C GLN A 32 -12.45 -26.53 4.66
N ARG A 33 -11.84 -25.93 3.64
CA ARG A 33 -11.76 -26.48 2.27
C ARG A 33 -10.58 -27.43 2.08
N ASN A 34 -9.77 -27.66 3.13
CA ASN A 34 -8.55 -28.48 3.08
C ASN A 34 -7.57 -28.04 1.98
N VAL A 35 -7.45 -26.71 1.78
CA VAL A 35 -6.52 -26.11 0.81
C VAL A 35 -5.16 -25.92 1.49
N TRP A 36 -4.11 -26.40 0.84
CA TRP A 36 -2.72 -26.26 1.30
C TRP A 36 -1.87 -25.62 0.22
N PHE A 37 -1.10 -24.63 0.61
CA PHE A 37 -0.05 -24.07 -0.25
C PHE A 37 1.21 -24.91 -0.12
N ASP A 38 1.98 -25.02 -1.19
CA ASP A 38 3.32 -25.60 -1.11
C ASP A 38 4.26 -24.71 -0.27
N ASP A 39 5.40 -25.25 0.12
CA ASP A 39 6.35 -24.53 0.99
C ASP A 39 6.85 -23.24 0.34
N ALA A 40 7.07 -23.22 -0.98
CA ALA A 40 7.53 -22.04 -1.70
C ALA A 40 6.46 -20.93 -1.72
N SER A 41 5.21 -21.28 -2.02
CA SER A 41 4.08 -20.34 -2.01
C SER A 41 3.80 -19.81 -0.61
N MET A 42 3.97 -20.64 0.42
CA MET A 42 3.81 -20.21 1.81
C MET A 42 4.92 -19.26 2.23
N GLU A 43 6.18 -19.53 1.86
CA GLU A 43 7.30 -18.64 2.14
C GLU A 43 7.14 -17.29 1.44
N ASP A 44 6.76 -17.30 0.16
CA ASP A 44 6.48 -16.08 -0.61
C ASP A 44 5.38 -15.24 0.06
N LEU A 45 4.29 -15.88 0.49
CA LEU A 45 3.19 -15.18 1.17
C LEU A 45 3.63 -14.58 2.51
N LEU A 46 4.46 -15.29 3.28
CA LEU A 46 5.02 -14.81 4.54
C LEU A 46 5.96 -13.62 4.32
N GLN A 47 6.79 -13.66 3.29
CA GLN A 47 7.65 -12.54 2.92
C GLN A 47 6.83 -11.32 2.50
N LEU A 48 5.75 -11.51 1.72
CA LEU A 48 4.84 -10.43 1.33
C LEU A 48 4.13 -9.83 2.55
N TYR A 49 3.65 -10.67 3.46
CA TYR A 49 3.06 -10.23 4.73
C TYR A 49 4.04 -9.39 5.55
N THR A 50 5.30 -9.83 5.67
CA THR A 50 6.35 -9.11 6.40
C THR A 50 6.58 -7.72 5.80
N LYS A 51 6.59 -7.61 4.47
CA LYS A 51 6.71 -6.31 3.79
C LYS A 51 5.48 -5.42 4.01
N ALA A 52 4.27 -5.99 3.95
CA ALA A 52 3.04 -5.25 4.23
C ALA A 52 3.02 -4.72 5.67
N LYS A 53 3.40 -5.57 6.62
CA LYS A 53 3.56 -5.21 8.04
C LYS A 53 4.55 -4.07 8.22
N HIS A 54 5.70 -4.13 7.56
CA HIS A 54 6.70 -3.06 7.63
C HIS A 54 6.16 -1.72 7.12
N VAL A 55 5.42 -1.70 5.99
CA VAL A 55 4.75 -0.48 5.51
C VAL A 55 3.77 0.06 6.55
N LEU A 56 3.00 -0.82 7.20
CA LEU A 56 2.05 -0.43 8.23
C LEU A 56 2.75 0.15 9.47
N GLU A 57 3.85 -0.46 9.93
CA GLU A 57 4.65 0.01 11.06
C GLU A 57 5.17 1.42 10.82
N LEU A 58 5.80 1.67 9.67
CA LEU A 58 6.26 3.01 9.28
C LEU A 58 5.09 4.02 9.18
N THR A 59 3.92 3.55 8.74
CA THR A 59 2.72 4.40 8.69
C THR A 59 2.23 4.75 10.10
N CYS A 60 2.28 3.82 11.05
CA CYS A 60 1.95 4.11 12.46
C CYS A 60 2.89 5.17 13.04
N GLU A 61 4.19 5.13 12.72
CA GLU A 61 5.14 6.18 13.12
C GLU A 61 4.72 7.55 12.57
N SER A 62 4.12 7.61 11.37
CA SER A 62 3.69 8.88 10.76
C SER A 62 2.55 9.58 11.52
N LEU A 63 1.84 8.87 12.40
CA LEU A 63 0.76 9.41 13.22
C LEU A 63 1.28 10.19 14.44
N GLU A 64 2.58 10.16 14.73
CA GLU A 64 3.16 10.93 15.82
C GLU A 64 3.10 12.44 15.55
N SER A 65 2.41 13.17 16.42
CA SER A 65 2.02 14.58 16.22
C SER A 65 3.20 15.57 16.30
N GLN A 66 4.34 15.20 16.89
CA GLN A 66 5.46 16.11 17.18
C GLN A 66 6.77 15.75 16.47
N MET A 67 6.67 15.22 15.25
CA MET A 67 7.85 14.83 14.49
C MET A 67 8.53 16.02 13.81
N PRO A 68 9.86 16.21 13.95
CA PRO A 68 10.62 17.24 13.24
C PRO A 68 10.51 17.08 11.71
N VAL A 69 10.59 18.20 10.97
CA VAL A 69 10.45 18.21 9.50
C VAL A 69 11.42 17.26 8.80
N LYS A 70 12.69 17.21 9.26
CA LYS A 70 13.70 16.31 8.68
C LYS A 70 13.31 14.85 8.86
N GLN A 71 12.86 14.46 10.05
CA GLN A 71 12.42 13.09 10.36
C GLN A 71 11.18 12.71 9.54
N ARG A 72 10.22 13.64 9.36
CA ARG A 72 9.08 13.44 8.45
C ARG A 72 9.52 13.16 7.01
N GLN A 73 10.56 13.84 6.52
CA GLN A 73 11.11 13.62 5.17
C GLN A 73 11.77 12.26 5.03
N GLU A 74 12.52 11.83 6.04
CA GLU A 74 13.15 10.51 6.08
C GLU A 74 12.09 9.42 6.14
N LEU A 75 11.07 9.57 7.00
CA LEU A 75 9.97 8.62 7.14
C LEU A 75 9.13 8.51 5.86
N ALA A 76 8.77 9.65 5.23
CA ALA A 76 8.07 9.64 3.95
C ALA A 76 8.83 8.88 2.87
N SER A 77 10.16 9.02 2.85
CA SER A 77 11.03 8.27 1.92
C SER A 77 11.05 6.79 2.20
N ALA A 78 11.14 6.42 3.49
CA ALA A 78 11.14 5.03 3.92
C ALA A 78 9.81 4.35 3.58
N ILE A 79 8.67 5.02 3.80
CA ILE A 79 7.34 4.49 3.45
C ILE A 79 7.23 4.27 1.94
N LEU A 80 7.66 5.23 1.11
CA LEU A 80 7.63 5.08 -0.35
C LEU A 80 8.51 3.92 -0.82
N GLN A 81 9.71 3.77 -0.28
CA GLN A 81 10.60 2.67 -0.60
C GLN A 81 10.00 1.32 -0.20
N ALA A 82 9.56 1.19 1.05
CA ALA A 82 8.95 -0.04 1.56
C ALA A 82 7.71 -0.44 0.75
N ARG A 83 6.87 0.53 0.39
CA ARG A 83 5.72 0.31 -0.48
C ARG A 83 6.13 -0.19 -1.86
N ASN A 84 7.13 0.42 -2.49
CA ASN A 84 7.59 0.00 -3.82
C ASN A 84 8.14 -1.43 -3.78
N ASP A 85 8.94 -1.77 -2.77
CA ASP A 85 9.45 -3.12 -2.56
C ASP A 85 8.33 -4.14 -2.35
N TYR A 86 7.24 -3.74 -1.69
CA TYR A 86 6.03 -4.55 -1.54
C TYR A 86 5.33 -4.75 -2.89
N VAL A 87 5.07 -3.67 -3.64
CA VAL A 87 4.34 -3.70 -4.91
C VAL A 87 5.05 -4.58 -5.93
N ASP A 88 6.37 -4.47 -6.04
CA ASP A 88 7.17 -5.30 -6.95
C ASP A 88 7.10 -6.79 -6.59
N GLN A 89 7.07 -7.12 -5.31
CA GLN A 89 6.89 -8.50 -4.86
C GLN A 89 5.47 -8.99 -5.13
N SER A 90 4.45 -8.22 -4.77
CA SER A 90 3.04 -8.56 -4.99
C SER A 90 2.77 -8.84 -6.48
N LYS A 91 3.32 -8.01 -7.39
CA LYS A 91 3.18 -8.20 -8.82
C LYS A 91 3.81 -9.52 -9.28
N ARG A 92 5.04 -9.80 -8.89
CA ARG A 92 5.73 -11.07 -9.23
C ARG A 92 4.95 -12.29 -8.74
N MET A 93 4.43 -12.23 -7.51
CA MET A 93 3.65 -13.35 -6.93
C MET A 93 2.33 -13.58 -7.67
N LYS A 94 1.62 -12.52 -8.06
CA LYS A 94 0.39 -12.64 -8.87
C LYS A 94 0.66 -13.27 -10.23
N GLU A 95 1.74 -12.86 -10.88
CA GLU A 95 2.16 -13.41 -12.18
C GLU A 95 2.54 -14.89 -12.04
N ALA A 96 3.32 -15.25 -11.00
CA ALA A 96 3.71 -16.63 -10.74
C ALA A 96 2.49 -17.51 -10.44
N ASN A 97 1.59 -17.10 -9.53
CA ASN A 97 0.37 -17.83 -9.21
C ASN A 97 -0.53 -18.04 -10.46
N LEU A 98 -0.68 -17.02 -11.29
CA LEU A 98 -1.44 -17.14 -12.54
C LEU A 98 -0.82 -18.19 -13.49
N GLN A 99 0.50 -18.27 -13.56
CA GLN A 99 1.20 -19.27 -14.37
C GLN A 99 1.04 -20.69 -13.79
N LEU A 100 1.09 -20.85 -12.46
CA LEU A 100 0.86 -22.14 -11.81
C LEU A 100 -0.52 -22.69 -12.13
N VAL A 101 -1.56 -21.85 -12.01
CA VAL A 101 -2.93 -22.24 -12.36
C VAL A 101 -3.08 -22.54 -13.85
N ARG A 102 -2.51 -21.72 -14.74
CA ARG A 102 -2.60 -21.93 -16.20
C ARG A 102 -1.92 -23.21 -16.67
N THR A 103 -0.84 -23.60 -16.01
CA THR A 103 -0.08 -24.83 -16.35
C THR A 103 -0.58 -26.06 -15.61
N HIS A 104 -1.71 -25.97 -14.92
CA HIS A 104 -2.29 -27.03 -14.10
C HIS A 104 -1.31 -27.64 -13.07
N ARG A 105 -0.35 -26.86 -12.61
CA ARG A 105 0.53 -27.25 -11.51
C ARG A 105 -0.09 -26.99 -10.15
N GLU A 106 -1.11 -26.15 -10.11
CA GLU A 106 -1.91 -25.87 -8.95
C GLU A 106 -3.41 -25.91 -9.34
N ASP A 107 -4.25 -26.39 -8.43
CA ASP A 107 -5.68 -26.36 -8.68
C ASP A 107 -6.24 -24.92 -8.59
N ALA A 108 -7.34 -24.67 -9.32
CA ALA A 108 -7.91 -23.34 -9.42
C ALA A 108 -8.39 -22.76 -8.07
N LEU A 109 -8.81 -23.62 -7.13
CA LEU A 109 -9.28 -23.19 -5.82
C LEU A 109 -8.10 -22.69 -4.96
N THR A 110 -7.00 -23.44 -4.95
CA THR A 110 -5.77 -23.08 -4.25
C THR A 110 -5.24 -21.75 -4.77
N GLY A 111 -5.11 -21.59 -6.11
CA GLY A 111 -4.68 -20.34 -6.73
C GLY A 111 -5.63 -19.18 -6.45
N LEU A 112 -6.94 -19.43 -6.39
CA LEU A 112 -7.93 -18.40 -6.04
C LEU A 112 -7.75 -17.92 -4.58
N ILE A 113 -7.63 -18.84 -3.63
CA ILE A 113 -7.44 -18.49 -2.20
C ILE A 113 -6.12 -17.75 -2.02
N PHE A 114 -5.04 -18.18 -2.66
CA PHE A 114 -3.76 -17.47 -2.65
C PHE A 114 -3.91 -16.04 -3.18
N SER A 115 -4.56 -15.85 -4.32
CA SER A 115 -4.80 -14.52 -4.90
C SER A 115 -5.59 -13.61 -3.97
N ARG A 116 -6.55 -14.15 -3.20
CA ARG A 116 -7.34 -13.39 -2.23
C ARG A 116 -6.50 -12.92 -1.04
N TYR A 117 -5.53 -13.73 -0.55
CA TYR A 117 -4.58 -13.29 0.46
C TYR A 117 -3.75 -12.10 -0.05
N VAL A 118 -3.17 -12.22 -1.25
CA VAL A 118 -2.37 -11.16 -1.86
C VAL A 118 -3.22 -9.89 -2.04
N ALA A 119 -4.44 -10.01 -2.57
CA ALA A 119 -5.34 -8.88 -2.75
C ALA A 119 -5.72 -8.20 -1.42
N CYS A 120 -5.86 -8.97 -0.35
CA CYS A 120 -6.14 -8.42 0.97
C CYS A 120 -4.96 -7.61 1.51
N LEU A 121 -3.74 -8.13 1.40
CA LEU A 121 -2.51 -7.41 1.77
C LEU A 121 -2.30 -6.14 0.94
N ASP A 122 -2.63 -6.17 -0.37
CA ASP A 122 -2.60 -4.98 -1.23
C ASP A 122 -3.51 -3.87 -0.71
N LYS A 123 -4.69 -4.22 -0.19
CA LYS A 123 -5.62 -3.24 0.40
C LYS A 123 -5.05 -2.64 1.69
N VAL A 124 -4.44 -3.44 2.56
CA VAL A 124 -3.76 -2.93 3.75
C VAL A 124 -2.68 -1.91 3.36
N VAL A 125 -1.79 -2.25 2.43
CA VAL A 125 -0.71 -1.35 1.98
C VAL A 125 -1.27 -0.10 1.29
N LYS A 126 -2.37 -0.23 0.53
CA LYS A 126 -3.05 0.91 -0.09
C LYS A 126 -3.55 1.90 0.97
N HIS A 127 -4.26 1.43 1.99
CA HIS A 127 -4.80 2.29 3.05
C HIS A 127 -3.69 2.87 3.92
N SER A 128 -2.63 2.11 4.22
CA SER A 128 -1.43 2.62 4.89
C SER A 128 -0.80 3.78 4.12
N LYS A 129 -0.67 3.67 2.79
CA LYS A 129 -0.18 4.79 1.94
C LYS A 129 -1.08 6.02 2.05
N LEU A 130 -2.41 5.85 2.05
CA LEU A 130 -3.35 6.98 2.13
C LEU A 130 -3.22 7.73 3.48
N ILE A 131 -3.08 6.99 4.59
CA ILE A 131 -2.80 7.56 5.90
C ILE A 131 -1.48 8.34 5.88
N ALA A 132 -0.40 7.73 5.40
CA ALA A 132 0.91 8.36 5.32
C ALA A 132 0.89 9.65 4.48
N ILE A 133 0.17 9.67 3.35
CA ILE A 133 -0.01 10.86 2.52
C ILE A 133 -0.78 11.93 3.31
N ALA A 134 -1.85 11.59 4.02
CA ALA A 134 -2.64 12.55 4.78
C ALA A 134 -1.82 13.20 5.90
N GLU A 135 -1.00 12.42 6.62
CA GLU A 135 -0.22 12.90 7.76
C GLU A 135 1.08 13.61 7.34
N LEU A 136 1.71 13.17 6.26
CA LEU A 136 2.99 13.69 5.78
C LEU A 136 2.85 14.56 4.52
N ALA A 137 1.63 14.97 4.14
CA ALA A 137 1.32 15.70 2.91
C ALA A 137 2.30 16.84 2.57
N PRO A 138 2.70 17.74 3.52
CA PRO A 138 3.62 18.82 3.20
C PRO A 138 4.99 18.35 2.71
N VAL A 139 5.37 17.11 3.04
CA VAL A 139 6.69 16.54 2.73
C VAL A 139 6.66 15.71 1.45
N PHE A 140 5.56 14.97 1.19
CA PHE A 140 5.38 14.21 -0.04
C PHE A 140 5.40 15.11 -1.27
N PHE A 141 4.69 16.23 -1.23
CA PHE A 141 4.65 17.20 -2.35
C PHE A 141 6.01 17.81 -2.67
N VAL A 142 6.89 18.03 -1.67
CA VAL A 142 8.22 18.60 -1.91
C VAL A 142 9.15 17.62 -2.64
N LYS A 143 8.96 16.31 -2.50
CA LYS A 143 9.82 15.30 -3.15
C LYS A 143 9.42 14.99 -4.59
N GLU A 144 8.14 14.88 -4.90
CA GLU A 144 7.68 14.73 -6.28
C GLU A 144 8.14 15.92 -7.14
N TYR A 145 8.00 17.15 -6.66
CA TYR A 145 8.51 18.34 -7.35
C TYR A 145 10.04 18.39 -7.52
N LYS A 146 10.84 17.69 -6.70
CA LYS A 146 12.30 17.66 -6.86
C LYS A 146 12.80 16.57 -7.80
N LEU A 147 12.07 15.48 -7.97
CA LEU A 147 12.40 14.44 -8.94
C LEU A 147 12.17 14.91 -10.39
N ASP A 148 11.11 15.67 -10.65
CA ASP A 148 10.81 16.22 -11.99
C ASP A 148 11.76 17.34 -12.44
N ARG A 149 12.46 17.99 -11.51
CA ARG A 149 13.43 19.06 -11.86
C ARG A 149 14.71 18.58 -12.53
N LYS A 150 14.97 17.28 -12.62
CA LYS A 150 16.12 16.74 -13.35
C LYS A 150 15.81 16.33 -14.79
N SER A 151 14.55 16.32 -15.16
CA SER A 151 14.09 16.11 -16.53
C SER A 151 13.10 17.21 -16.90
N GLU A 152 13.56 18.19 -17.69
CA GLU A 152 12.81 19.23 -18.37
C GLU A 152 12.34 20.44 -17.55
N LEU A 153 12.80 21.62 -18.01
CA LEU A 153 12.22 22.93 -17.74
C LEU A 153 10.80 22.98 -18.36
N VAL A 154 9.81 22.55 -17.61
CA VAL A 154 8.41 22.83 -17.94
C VAL A 154 8.00 24.10 -17.23
N GLU A 155 7.60 25.11 -18.02
CA GLU A 155 7.07 26.38 -17.54
C GLU A 155 5.92 26.15 -16.54
N ARG A 156 6.00 26.81 -15.39
CA ARG A 156 4.98 26.73 -14.34
C ARG A 156 3.64 27.26 -14.87
N PRO A 157 2.55 26.49 -14.78
CA PRO A 157 1.24 27.11 -14.88
C PRO A 157 1.05 28.09 -13.71
N PRO A 158 0.44 29.26 -13.91
CA PRO A 158 0.20 30.24 -12.84
C PRO A 158 -0.70 29.63 -11.77
N LEU A 159 -0.31 29.80 -10.50
CA LEU A 159 -1.12 29.40 -9.35
C LEU A 159 -2.53 30.02 -9.46
N PRO A 160 -3.60 29.24 -9.28
CA PRO A 160 -4.96 29.80 -9.27
C PRO A 160 -5.08 30.80 -8.13
N LYS A 161 -5.57 31.99 -8.44
CA LYS A 161 -5.69 33.14 -7.52
C LYS A 161 -6.71 32.95 -6.38
N ASN A 162 -7.40 31.82 -6.35
CA ASN A 162 -8.36 31.48 -5.30
C ASN A 162 -7.96 30.11 -4.76
N GLY A 163 -7.54 30.05 -3.48
CA GLY A 163 -6.99 28.91 -2.76
C GLY A 163 -7.81 27.61 -2.73
N GLY A 164 -8.22 27.11 -3.90
CA GLY A 164 -8.85 25.83 -4.09
C GLY A 164 -7.79 24.81 -4.50
N PHE A 165 -7.54 23.83 -3.68
CA PHE A 165 -6.73 22.65 -4.00
C PHE A 165 -7.39 21.90 -5.15
N VAL A 166 -6.76 21.89 -6.31
CA VAL A 166 -7.10 20.95 -7.39
C VAL A 166 -6.38 19.64 -7.08
N VAL A 167 -7.11 18.67 -6.59
CA VAL A 167 -6.61 17.28 -6.48
C VAL A 167 -6.65 16.68 -7.88
N ASP A 168 -5.50 16.39 -8.45
CA ASP A 168 -5.40 15.67 -9.72
C ASP A 168 -5.96 14.25 -9.51
N LYS A 169 -7.10 13.97 -10.16
CA LYS A 169 -7.80 12.70 -10.05
C LYS A 169 -7.06 11.55 -10.75
N SER A 170 -6.07 11.84 -11.60
CA SER A 170 -5.29 10.81 -12.31
C SER A 170 -4.43 9.93 -11.38
N ILE A 171 -4.21 10.36 -10.12
CA ILE A 171 -3.49 9.58 -9.11
C ILE A 171 -4.37 8.46 -8.50
N PHE A 172 -5.67 8.43 -8.83
CA PHE A 172 -6.64 7.50 -8.22
C PHE A 172 -7.18 6.45 -9.20
N GLU A 173 -6.79 6.51 -10.49
CA GLU A 173 -7.16 5.53 -11.49
C GLU A 173 -5.97 4.60 -11.79
N GLU A 174 -5.70 3.64 -10.89
CA GLU A 174 -5.10 2.31 -11.20
C GLU A 174 -5.22 1.41 -9.97
#